data_fc8583cbadd110f8da40c5f70362d411
#
_entry.id   fc8583cbadd110f8da40c5f70362d411
#
_cell.length_a   1.000
_cell.length_b   1.000
_cell.length_c   1.000
_cell.angle_alpha   90.00
_cell.angle_beta   90.00
_cell.angle_gamma   90.00
#
_symmetry.space_group_name_H-M   'P 1'
#
loop_
_entity.id
_entity.type
_entity.pdbx_description
1 polymer ?
#
loop_
_entity_poly.entity_id
_entity_poly.type
_entity_poly.pdbx_seq_one_letter_code
_entity_poly.pdbx_strand_id
1 'polypeptide(L)'
;SCSHHSGLYEHAEKIMSQHPDSVLTLLSTIQDVNDLSEKDRAMYYLLLTEAEDKTYKKHESDSLIAIATEYFDKTDDVKRKAKAWYYRGRVVDDLKDAPRAQDYYLKALQNEMEITDYAFLGRLYNSIGMLYTYQEVYEKAVFYQKKSLRSFELLKDSIGQSFVLR
;
A
#
# COMPACT_ATOMS: atom_id res chain seq x y z
N SER A 1 15.94 8.59 -18.72
CA SER A 1 15.99 9.83 -17.94
C SER A 1 15.84 9.49 -16.46
N CYS A 2 16.84 9.81 -15.65
CA CYS A 2 16.71 9.73 -14.20
C CYS A 2 15.53 10.61 -13.79
N SER A 3 14.60 10.05 -13.01
CA SER A 3 13.51 10.81 -12.45
C SER A 3 14.08 11.95 -11.60
N HIS A 4 13.65 13.18 -11.86
CA HIS A 4 14.12 14.36 -11.13
C HIS A 4 13.76 14.30 -9.64
N HIS A 5 12.80 13.45 -9.27
CA HIS A 5 12.28 13.33 -7.90
C HIS A 5 12.62 11.99 -7.22
N SER A 6 13.46 11.13 -7.81
CA SER A 6 13.75 9.80 -7.27
C SER A 6 14.26 9.81 -5.83
N GLY A 7 15.16 10.72 -5.49
CA GLY A 7 15.69 10.85 -4.13
C GLY A 7 14.63 11.27 -3.11
N LEU A 8 13.69 12.15 -3.50
CA LEU A 8 12.57 12.55 -2.66
C LEU A 8 11.64 11.35 -2.40
N TYR A 9 11.31 10.58 -3.43
CA TYR A 9 10.44 9.40 -3.30
C TYR A 9 11.08 8.30 -2.45
N GLU A 10 12.37 8.02 -2.61
CA GLU A 10 13.10 7.08 -1.76
C GLU A 10 13.08 7.50 -0.29
N HIS A 11 13.31 8.77 -0.02
CA HIS A 11 13.24 9.29 1.35
C HIS A 11 11.81 9.18 1.92
N ALA A 12 10.80 9.54 1.14
CA ALA A 12 9.40 9.40 1.53
C ALA A 12 9.05 7.95 1.88
N GLU A 13 9.49 6.99 1.08
CA GLU A 13 9.26 5.56 1.36
C GLU A 13 9.91 5.12 2.68
N LYS A 14 11.12 5.60 2.98
CA LYS A 14 11.84 5.26 4.21
C LYS A 14 11.17 5.76 5.48
N ILE A 15 10.58 6.96 5.44
CA ILE A 15 9.96 7.57 6.62
C ILE A 15 8.46 7.31 6.73
N MET A 16 7.84 6.71 5.72
CA MET A 16 6.40 6.55 5.60
C MET A 16 5.74 5.90 6.82
N SER A 17 6.35 4.84 7.37
CA SER A 17 5.75 4.08 8.46
C SER A 17 5.72 4.84 9.79
N GLN A 18 6.70 5.72 10.03
CA GLN A 18 6.86 6.45 11.29
C GLN A 18 6.42 7.90 11.20
N HIS A 19 6.56 8.51 10.01
CA HIS A 19 6.32 9.94 9.79
C HIS A 19 5.51 10.20 8.50
N PRO A 20 4.27 9.63 8.40
CA PRO A 20 3.46 9.82 7.19
C PRO A 20 3.03 11.28 6.97
N ASP A 21 2.89 12.06 8.04
CA ASP A 21 2.65 13.50 7.98
C ASP A 21 3.82 14.25 7.31
N SER A 22 5.06 13.88 7.62
CA SER A 22 6.25 14.44 6.97
C SER A 22 6.31 14.08 5.49
N VAL A 23 5.80 12.91 5.08
CA VAL A 23 5.68 12.56 3.67
C VAL A 23 4.73 13.51 2.94
N LEU A 24 3.59 13.86 3.54
CA LEU A 24 2.67 14.85 2.95
C LEU A 24 3.37 16.20 2.73
N THR A 25 4.18 16.64 3.70
CA THR A 25 4.97 17.86 3.59
C THR A 25 5.99 17.77 2.45
N LEU A 26 6.72 16.65 2.33
CA LEU A 26 7.68 16.43 1.24
C LEU A 26 6.98 16.48 -0.13
N LEU A 27 5.86 15.79 -0.28
CA LEU A 27 5.12 15.75 -1.54
C LEU A 27 4.57 17.12 -1.93
N SER A 28 4.21 17.96 -0.96
CA SER A 28 3.73 19.33 -1.21
C SER A 28 4.77 20.24 -1.86
N THR A 29 6.04 19.89 -1.81
CA THR A 29 7.11 20.63 -2.48
C THR A 29 7.15 20.42 -4.00
N ILE A 30 6.49 19.38 -4.49
CA ILE A 30 6.38 19.08 -5.93
C ILE A 30 5.30 19.97 -6.52
N GLN A 31 5.71 20.86 -7.41
CA GLN A 31 4.81 21.70 -8.20
C GLN A 31 4.48 21.00 -9.53
N ASP A 32 3.37 21.38 -10.14
CA ASP A 32 2.99 20.95 -11.48
C ASP A 32 2.98 19.42 -11.67
N VAL A 33 2.25 18.71 -10.79
CA VAL A 33 2.13 17.24 -10.81
C VAL A 33 1.70 16.72 -12.18
N ASN A 34 0.92 17.50 -12.95
CA ASN A 34 0.48 17.13 -14.28
C ASN A 34 1.62 17.09 -15.31
N ASP A 35 2.72 17.80 -15.07
CA ASP A 35 3.89 17.83 -15.94
C ASP A 35 4.90 16.72 -15.62
N LEU A 36 4.66 15.94 -14.57
CA LEU A 36 5.50 14.80 -14.22
C LEU A 36 5.43 13.71 -15.28
N SER A 37 6.51 12.93 -15.40
CA SER A 37 6.50 11.69 -16.18
C SER A 37 5.43 10.73 -15.63
N GLU A 38 4.97 9.79 -16.46
CA GLU A 38 3.99 8.78 -16.00
C GLU A 38 4.46 8.04 -14.74
N LYS A 39 5.74 7.67 -14.70
CA LYS A 39 6.37 7.01 -13.55
C LYS A 39 6.34 7.90 -12.30
N ASP A 40 6.77 9.14 -12.43
CA ASP A 40 6.83 10.07 -11.30
C ASP A 40 5.44 10.40 -10.77
N ARG A 41 4.46 10.54 -11.67
CA ARG A 41 3.07 10.77 -11.30
C ARG A 41 2.47 9.56 -10.58
N ALA A 42 2.75 8.35 -11.05
CA ALA A 42 2.34 7.12 -10.39
C ALA A 42 2.95 6.99 -9.00
N MET A 43 4.24 7.29 -8.85
CA MET A 43 4.93 7.32 -7.54
C MET A 43 4.33 8.38 -6.62
N TYR A 44 4.10 9.58 -7.13
CA TYR A 44 3.50 10.67 -6.37
C TYR A 44 2.14 10.27 -5.77
N TYR A 45 1.23 9.76 -6.60
CA TYR A 45 -0.11 9.40 -6.13
C TYR A 45 -0.13 8.15 -5.26
N LEU A 46 0.78 7.20 -5.46
CA LEU A 46 0.93 6.07 -4.56
C LEU A 46 1.35 6.53 -3.15
N LEU A 47 2.40 7.34 -3.07
CA LEU A 47 2.92 7.87 -1.80
C LEU A 47 1.91 8.80 -1.11
N LEU A 48 1.26 9.66 -1.89
CA LEU A 48 0.22 10.56 -1.37
C LEU A 48 -0.93 9.76 -0.73
N THR A 49 -1.46 8.79 -1.46
CA THR A 49 -2.59 7.98 -0.96
C THR A 49 -2.19 7.17 0.27
N GLU A 50 -1.00 6.57 0.29
CA GLU A 50 -0.48 5.86 1.46
C GLU A 50 -0.36 6.79 2.68
N ALA A 51 0.22 7.97 2.50
CA ALA A 51 0.40 8.94 3.58
C ALA A 51 -0.95 9.47 4.09
N GLU A 52 -1.90 9.74 3.19
CA GLU A 52 -3.25 10.17 3.55
C GLU A 52 -4.00 9.08 4.34
N ASP A 53 -3.92 7.81 3.92
CA ASP A 53 -4.53 6.69 4.63
C ASP A 53 -3.93 6.54 6.04
N LYS A 54 -2.62 6.62 6.17
CA LYS A 54 -1.91 6.51 7.46
C LYS A 54 -2.12 7.69 8.40
N THR A 55 -2.50 8.85 7.88
CA THR A 55 -2.87 10.04 8.67
C THR A 55 -4.38 10.16 8.89
N TYR A 56 -5.13 9.11 8.53
CA TYR A 56 -6.59 9.04 8.67
C TYR A 56 -7.36 10.13 7.92
N LYS A 57 -6.77 10.65 6.85
CA LYS A 57 -7.46 11.58 5.97
C LYS A 57 -8.55 10.84 5.19
N LYS A 58 -9.75 11.39 5.19
CA LYS A 58 -10.88 10.81 4.47
C LYS A 58 -10.66 10.88 2.97
N HIS A 59 -10.84 9.75 2.28
CA HIS A 59 -10.81 9.68 0.83
C HIS A 59 -12.15 10.06 0.21
N GLU A 60 -12.11 10.77 -0.92
CA GLU A 60 -13.33 11.21 -1.64
C GLU A 60 -13.49 10.53 -3.00
N SER A 61 -12.40 10.02 -3.58
CA SER A 61 -12.39 9.38 -4.90
C SER A 61 -11.17 8.48 -5.04
N ASP A 62 -11.28 7.44 -5.86
CA ASP A 62 -10.15 6.57 -6.22
C ASP A 62 -9.42 7.01 -7.50
N SER A 63 -9.78 8.15 -8.09
CA SER A 63 -9.23 8.59 -9.39
C SER A 63 -7.72 8.81 -9.38
N LEU A 64 -7.15 9.30 -8.27
CA LEU A 64 -5.71 9.57 -8.18
C LEU A 64 -4.91 8.28 -8.00
N ILE A 65 -5.32 7.39 -7.10
CA ILE A 65 -4.65 6.10 -6.91
C ILE A 65 -4.84 5.18 -8.11
N ALA A 66 -5.90 5.35 -8.90
CA ALA A 66 -6.09 4.64 -10.15
C ALA A 66 -4.93 4.87 -11.12
N ILE A 67 -4.37 6.07 -11.18
CA ILE A 67 -3.18 6.40 -12.00
C ILE A 67 -1.99 5.52 -11.59
N ALA A 68 -1.79 5.31 -10.29
CA ALA A 68 -0.74 4.45 -9.79
C ALA A 68 -0.99 2.97 -10.15
N THR A 69 -2.22 2.47 -9.98
CA THR A 69 -2.55 1.09 -10.34
C THR A 69 -2.36 0.83 -11.84
N GLU A 70 -2.81 1.73 -12.69
CA GLU A 70 -2.67 1.61 -14.15
C GLU A 70 -1.21 1.58 -14.61
N TYR A 71 -0.35 2.35 -13.97
CA TYR A 71 1.07 2.37 -14.27
C TYR A 71 1.77 1.11 -13.75
N PHE A 72 1.67 0.82 -12.45
CA PHE A 72 2.41 -0.28 -11.84
C PHE A 72 1.94 -1.65 -12.30
N ASP A 73 0.69 -1.80 -12.71
CA ASP A 73 0.15 -3.07 -13.22
C ASP A 73 0.87 -3.55 -14.50
N LYS A 74 1.47 -2.62 -15.26
CA LYS A 74 2.24 -2.89 -16.46
C LYS A 74 3.75 -3.12 -16.19
N THR A 75 4.18 -3.09 -14.94
CA THR A 75 5.58 -3.20 -14.54
C THR A 75 5.86 -4.52 -13.82
N ASP A 76 7.14 -4.85 -13.67
CA ASP A 76 7.60 -5.97 -12.84
C ASP A 76 7.92 -5.56 -11.39
N ASP A 77 7.55 -4.33 -10.99
CA ASP A 77 7.70 -3.82 -9.64
C ASP A 77 6.62 -4.42 -8.72
N VAL A 78 6.84 -5.65 -8.29
CA VAL A 78 5.88 -6.43 -7.49
C VAL A 78 5.42 -5.69 -6.24
N LYS A 79 6.35 -5.07 -5.52
CA LYS A 79 6.04 -4.38 -4.26
C LYS A 79 5.13 -3.17 -4.47
N ARG A 80 5.46 -2.29 -5.42
CA ARG A 80 4.65 -1.09 -5.67
C ARG A 80 3.34 -1.41 -6.37
N LYS A 81 3.32 -2.41 -7.23
CA LYS A 81 2.08 -2.96 -7.80
C LYS A 81 1.12 -3.42 -6.71
N ALA A 82 1.59 -4.24 -5.78
CA ALA A 82 0.78 -4.73 -4.67
C ALA A 82 0.29 -3.58 -3.77
N LYS A 83 1.16 -2.62 -3.44
CA LYS A 83 0.78 -1.44 -2.66
C LYS A 83 -0.26 -0.58 -3.37
N ALA A 84 -0.11 -0.35 -4.68
CA ALA A 84 -1.07 0.44 -5.45
C ALA A 84 -2.48 -0.18 -5.40
N TRP A 85 -2.60 -1.48 -5.62
CA TRP A 85 -3.88 -2.18 -5.51
C TRP A 85 -4.43 -2.19 -4.08
N TYR A 86 -3.58 -2.38 -3.08
CA TYR A 86 -3.97 -2.32 -1.68
C TYR A 86 -4.56 -0.94 -1.31
N TYR A 87 -3.86 0.15 -1.63
CA TYR A 87 -4.34 1.48 -1.28
C TYR A 87 -5.56 1.91 -2.11
N ARG A 88 -5.68 1.44 -3.35
CA ARG A 88 -6.93 1.60 -4.07
C ARG A 88 -8.09 0.86 -3.40
N GLY A 89 -7.84 -0.34 -2.90
CA GLY A 89 -8.78 -1.08 -2.06
C GLY A 89 -9.17 -0.30 -0.80
N ARG A 90 -8.19 0.29 -0.10
CA ARG A 90 -8.43 1.13 1.08
C ARG A 90 -9.32 2.33 0.77
N VAL A 91 -9.05 3.01 -0.33
CA VAL A 91 -9.85 4.17 -0.77
C VAL A 91 -11.31 3.79 -1.02
N VAL A 92 -11.56 2.74 -1.80
CA VAL A 92 -12.94 2.34 -2.10
C VAL A 92 -13.65 1.71 -0.91
N ASP A 93 -12.91 1.11 0.04
CA ASP A 93 -13.46 0.67 1.32
C ASP A 93 -13.97 1.85 2.16
N ASP A 94 -13.21 2.93 2.24
CA ASP A 94 -13.64 4.18 2.86
C ASP A 94 -14.90 4.76 2.19
N LEU A 95 -15.03 4.59 0.87
CA LEU A 95 -16.19 5.01 0.09
C LEU A 95 -17.38 4.03 0.24
N LYS A 96 -17.24 3.00 1.08
CA LYS A 96 -18.28 1.98 1.36
C LYS A 96 -18.60 1.08 0.16
N ASP A 97 -17.63 0.91 -0.75
CA ASP A 97 -17.73 -0.02 -1.87
C ASP A 97 -16.97 -1.31 -1.55
N ALA A 98 -17.53 -2.12 -0.65
CA ALA A 98 -16.89 -3.36 -0.19
C ALA A 98 -16.61 -4.37 -1.33
N PRO A 99 -17.47 -4.56 -2.34
CA PRO A 99 -17.16 -5.47 -3.45
C PRO A 99 -15.90 -5.05 -4.22
N ARG A 100 -15.75 -3.76 -4.55
CA ARG A 100 -14.55 -3.26 -5.23
C ARG A 100 -13.31 -3.33 -4.33
N ALA A 101 -13.47 -3.03 -3.04
CA ALA A 101 -12.37 -3.16 -2.07
C ALA A 101 -11.83 -4.58 -2.03
N GLN A 102 -12.72 -5.57 -1.93
CA GLN A 102 -12.35 -6.98 -1.94
C GLN A 102 -11.61 -7.38 -3.21
N ASP A 103 -12.11 -6.96 -4.37
CA ASP A 103 -11.48 -7.24 -5.68
C ASP A 103 -10.06 -6.64 -5.75
N TYR A 104 -9.88 -5.40 -5.33
CA TYR A 104 -8.58 -4.73 -5.35
C TYR A 104 -7.58 -5.32 -4.34
N TYR A 105 -8.03 -5.70 -3.15
CA TYR A 105 -7.18 -6.40 -2.20
C TYR A 105 -6.71 -7.75 -2.72
N LEU A 106 -7.58 -8.51 -3.39
CA LEU A 106 -7.21 -9.78 -4.00
C LEU A 106 -6.22 -9.58 -5.18
N LYS A 107 -6.37 -8.51 -5.95
CA LYS A 107 -5.37 -8.13 -6.96
C LYS A 107 -3.99 -7.82 -6.35
N ALA A 108 -3.95 -7.22 -5.17
CA ALA A 108 -2.70 -6.97 -4.45
C ALA A 108 -1.96 -8.26 -4.06
N LEU A 109 -2.63 -9.40 -4.00
CA LEU A 109 -2.04 -10.70 -3.68
C LEU A 109 -1.46 -11.48 -4.87
N GLN A 110 -1.57 -10.98 -6.10
CA GLN A 110 -1.17 -11.74 -7.32
C GLN A 110 0.23 -12.33 -7.25
N ASN A 111 1.18 -11.60 -6.64
CA ASN A 111 2.56 -12.04 -6.49
C ASN A 111 2.98 -12.07 -5.00
N GLU A 112 2.08 -12.52 -4.12
CA GLU A 112 2.29 -12.48 -2.67
C GLU A 112 3.56 -13.17 -2.20
N MET A 113 3.95 -14.27 -2.87
CA MET A 113 5.14 -15.05 -2.52
C MET A 113 6.47 -14.31 -2.76
N GLU A 114 6.47 -13.29 -3.59
CA GLU A 114 7.64 -12.46 -3.87
C GLU A 114 7.73 -11.24 -2.92
N ILE A 115 6.71 -11.01 -2.10
CA ILE A 115 6.66 -9.86 -1.18
C ILE A 115 7.30 -10.25 0.14
N THR A 116 8.34 -9.51 0.53
CA THR A 116 9.08 -9.70 1.79
C THR A 116 8.76 -8.65 2.85
N ASP A 117 7.96 -7.64 2.49
CA ASP A 117 7.44 -6.65 3.44
C ASP A 117 6.29 -7.27 4.27
N TYR A 118 6.66 -7.94 5.37
CA TYR A 118 5.71 -8.65 6.22
C TYR A 118 4.73 -7.72 6.93
N ALA A 119 5.12 -6.49 7.23
CA ALA A 119 4.19 -5.50 7.79
C ALA A 119 3.07 -5.16 6.78
N PHE A 120 3.43 -4.99 5.52
CA PHE A 120 2.47 -4.77 4.44
C PHE A 120 1.56 -5.98 4.23
N LEU A 121 2.11 -7.18 4.12
CA LEU A 121 1.33 -8.42 3.96
C LEU A 121 0.36 -8.62 5.13
N GLY A 122 0.82 -8.39 6.36
CA GLY A 122 -0.04 -8.49 7.54
C GLY A 122 -1.26 -7.58 7.45
N ARG A 123 -1.07 -6.34 7.05
CA ARG A 123 -2.19 -5.39 6.87
C ARG A 123 -3.12 -5.79 5.73
N LEU A 124 -2.56 -6.25 4.60
CA LEU A 124 -3.35 -6.69 3.45
C LEU A 124 -4.24 -7.88 3.81
N TYR A 125 -3.67 -8.92 4.42
CA TYR A 125 -4.44 -10.08 4.88
C TYR A 125 -5.51 -9.71 5.92
N ASN A 126 -5.18 -8.79 6.84
CA ASN A 126 -6.15 -8.30 7.82
C ASN A 126 -7.33 -7.60 7.14
N SER A 127 -7.06 -6.73 6.17
CA SER A 127 -8.12 -6.03 5.42
C SER A 127 -9.04 -7.00 4.68
N ILE A 128 -8.49 -8.02 4.03
CA ILE A 128 -9.27 -9.07 3.37
C ILE A 128 -10.11 -9.85 4.39
N GLY A 129 -9.50 -10.26 5.49
CA GLY A 129 -10.17 -11.00 6.55
C GLY A 129 -11.34 -10.23 7.17
N MET A 130 -11.15 -8.92 7.38
CA MET A 130 -12.20 -8.04 7.89
C MET A 130 -13.40 -7.97 6.94
N LEU A 131 -13.17 -7.82 5.63
CA LEU A 131 -14.26 -7.82 4.65
C LEU A 131 -15.02 -9.16 4.64
N TYR A 132 -14.33 -10.29 4.73
CA TYR A 132 -15.00 -11.59 4.85
C TYR A 132 -15.79 -11.73 6.16
N THR A 133 -15.32 -11.13 7.26
CA THR A 133 -16.08 -11.08 8.51
C THR A 133 -17.39 -10.31 8.33
N TYR A 134 -17.35 -9.14 7.69
CA TYR A 134 -18.57 -8.35 7.40
C TYR A 134 -19.54 -9.07 6.45
N GLN A 135 -19.02 -9.91 5.55
CA GLN A 135 -19.82 -10.75 4.66
C GLN A 135 -20.30 -12.05 5.31
N GLU A 136 -19.97 -12.28 6.57
CA GLU A 136 -20.28 -13.50 7.33
C GLU A 136 -19.67 -14.79 6.73
N VAL A 137 -18.60 -14.66 5.94
CA VAL A 137 -17.84 -15.78 5.36
C VAL A 137 -16.70 -16.14 6.32
N TYR A 138 -17.06 -16.68 7.47
CA TYR A 138 -16.14 -16.84 8.61
C TYR A 138 -14.95 -17.76 8.35
N GLU A 139 -15.11 -18.80 7.54
CA GLU A 139 -14.01 -19.72 7.20
C GLU A 139 -12.87 -18.96 6.47
N LYS A 140 -13.21 -18.15 5.47
CA LYS A 140 -12.25 -17.30 4.77
C LYS A 140 -11.70 -16.20 5.67
N ALA A 141 -12.53 -15.62 6.51
CA ALA A 141 -12.09 -14.61 7.48
C ALA A 141 -10.99 -15.18 8.40
N VAL A 142 -11.21 -16.33 8.98
CA VAL A 142 -10.22 -17.02 9.85
C VAL A 142 -8.96 -17.36 9.08
N PHE A 143 -9.07 -17.84 7.85
CA PHE A 143 -7.92 -18.16 6.99
C PHE A 143 -7.02 -16.93 6.80
N TYR A 144 -7.57 -15.78 6.40
CA TYR A 144 -6.80 -14.58 6.19
C TYR A 144 -6.30 -13.93 7.48
N GLN A 145 -7.05 -14.01 8.58
CA GLN A 145 -6.58 -13.53 9.88
C GLN A 145 -5.38 -14.34 10.39
N LYS A 146 -5.34 -15.65 10.15
CA LYS A 146 -4.18 -16.49 10.47
C LYS A 146 -2.96 -16.10 9.60
N LYS A 147 -3.15 -15.82 8.32
CA LYS A 147 -2.08 -15.33 7.47
C LYS A 147 -1.54 -13.97 7.92
N SER A 148 -2.43 -13.08 8.35
CA SER A 148 -2.06 -11.79 8.94
C SER A 148 -1.18 -11.97 10.18
N LEU A 149 -1.64 -12.78 11.13
CA LEU A 149 -0.88 -13.08 12.36
C LEU A 149 0.50 -13.65 12.01
N ARG A 150 0.58 -14.62 11.10
CA ARG A 150 1.85 -15.20 10.66
C ARG A 150 2.80 -14.18 10.05
N SER A 151 2.27 -13.24 9.27
CA SER A 151 3.09 -12.17 8.69
C SER A 151 3.70 -11.27 9.77
N PHE A 152 2.94 -10.90 10.78
CA PHE A 152 3.46 -10.10 11.91
C PHE A 152 4.44 -10.88 12.79
N GLU A 153 4.26 -12.18 12.96
CA GLU A 153 5.25 -13.05 13.62
C GLU A 153 6.58 -13.05 12.84
N LEU A 154 6.52 -13.22 11.51
CA LEU A 154 7.70 -13.18 10.64
C LEU A 154 8.40 -11.81 10.69
N LEU A 155 7.65 -10.72 10.76
CA LEU A 155 8.19 -9.39 10.95
C LEU A 155 8.98 -9.28 12.26
N LYS A 156 8.42 -9.78 13.36
CA LYS A 156 9.05 -9.78 14.68
C LYS A 156 10.36 -10.59 14.69
N ASP A 157 10.34 -11.77 14.08
CA ASP A 157 11.51 -12.64 13.97
C ASP A 157 12.62 -11.97 13.13
N SER A 158 12.26 -11.33 12.02
CA SER A 158 13.19 -10.57 11.15
C SER A 158 13.85 -9.41 11.89
N ILE A 159 13.10 -8.64 12.68
CA ILE A 159 13.63 -7.54 13.51
C ILE A 159 14.56 -8.10 14.58
N GLY A 160 14.18 -9.20 15.25
CA GLY A 160 15.02 -9.87 16.26
C GLY A 160 16.36 -10.34 15.70
N GLN A 161 16.38 -10.96 14.53
CA GLN A 161 17.60 -11.36 13.85
C GLN A 161 18.50 -10.16 13.50
N SER A 162 17.91 -9.05 13.06
CA SER A 162 18.67 -7.82 12.78
C SER A 162 19.38 -7.26 14.01
N PHE A 163 18.82 -7.42 15.20
CA PHE A 163 19.46 -7.01 16.46
C PHE A 163 20.59 -7.96 16.88
N VAL A 164 20.46 -9.25 16.62
CA VAL A 164 21.49 -10.26 16.98
C VAL A 164 22.73 -10.15 16.09
N LEU A 165 22.60 -9.72 14.83
CA LEU A 165 23.69 -9.57 13.86
C LEU A 165 24.44 -8.25 13.98
N ARG A 166 24.04 -7.35 14.87
CA ARG A 166 24.75 -6.11 15.22
C ARG A 166 25.59 -6.30 16.47
#